data_6c195e98537c6301e830f171f19e668c
#
_entry.id   6c195e98537c6301e830f171f19e668c
#
_cell.length_a   1.000
_cell.length_b   1.000
_cell.length_c   1.000
_cell.angle_alpha   90.00
_cell.angle_beta   90.00
_cell.angle_gamma   90.00
#
_symmetry.space_group_name_H-M   'P 1'
#
loop_
_entity.id
_entity.type
_entity.pdbx_description
1 polymer ?
#
loop_
_entity_poly.entity_id
_entity_poly.type
_entity_poly.pdbx_seq_one_letter_code
_entity_poly.pdbx_strand_id
1 'polypeptide(L)'
;HEVKLWDHFTGIVGARYDYHEQAGGRFTPKVAAMYNIGNFNVRATYAAGFRAPGVDELYYSMFKKMGSKYTISIGDADLKPEHSNYYSVNMEYRTNRFSASVTGYLNYLTDMVSSKVTAFNDLSAEAQQQLKEEFPELADLSSTKNVNLKEYINFERATVRGFEVSLSGNPFAGFTLNGNYTYAYARGKGEEGWQNIQRSIRHTATISGNYAHSWGDYTMNLNLNGRLQSKCYYPGDADGDAPGYGIWNLNTRHSFDCFSSFFLEPGIGIDNIFNKRDMRPLTKNFTLYSPGRMLVVSLTLKLKN
;
A
#
# COMPACT_ATOMS: atom_id res chain seq x y z
N HIS A 1 4.14 1.57 27.79
CA HIS A 1 4.79 2.42 28.80
C HIS A 1 6.01 3.08 28.18
N GLU A 2 6.12 4.40 28.29
CA GLU A 2 7.31 5.18 27.88
C GLU A 2 8.16 5.44 29.12
N VAL A 3 9.48 5.21 29.00
CA VAL A 3 10.44 5.41 30.06
C VAL A 3 11.57 6.28 29.54
N LYS A 4 11.78 7.43 30.14
CA LYS A 4 12.98 8.25 29.92
C LYS A 4 14.05 7.78 30.90
N LEU A 5 15.12 7.20 30.37
CA LEU A 5 16.19 6.66 31.21
C LEU A 5 17.30 7.69 31.48
N TRP A 6 17.56 8.60 30.51
CA TRP A 6 18.52 9.73 30.59
C TRP A 6 18.04 10.82 29.64
N ASP A 7 18.70 11.96 29.64
CA ASP A 7 18.34 13.13 28.82
C ASP A 7 18.25 12.84 27.32
N HIS A 8 18.96 11.80 26.86
CA HIS A 8 19.06 11.44 25.44
C HIS A 8 18.40 10.09 25.09
N PHE A 9 17.96 9.31 26.07
CA PHE A 9 17.47 7.98 25.82
C PHE A 9 16.00 7.81 26.27
N THR A 10 15.15 7.37 25.34
CA THR A 10 13.75 7.04 25.59
C THR A 10 13.49 5.60 25.19
N GLY A 11 12.93 4.83 26.11
CA GLY A 11 12.47 3.45 25.87
C GLY A 11 10.94 3.38 25.86
N ILE A 12 10.41 2.50 25.02
CA ILE A 12 8.98 2.15 24.99
C ILE A 12 8.87 0.64 25.10
N VAL A 13 8.07 0.18 26.07
CA VAL A 13 7.72 -1.22 26.22
C VAL A 13 6.20 -1.33 26.23
N GLY A 14 5.66 -2.21 25.43
CA GLY A 14 4.24 -2.52 25.35
C GLY A 14 4.01 -4.01 25.18
N ALA A 15 2.85 -4.46 25.60
CA ALA A 15 2.41 -5.82 25.41
C ALA A 15 0.89 -5.82 25.25
N ARG A 16 0.40 -6.70 24.39
CA ARG A 16 -1.02 -6.94 24.18
C ARG A 16 -1.27 -8.44 24.23
N TYR A 17 -2.37 -8.82 24.83
CA TYR A 17 -2.90 -10.17 24.79
C TYR A 17 -4.25 -10.15 24.09
N ASP A 18 -4.38 -10.94 23.05
CA ASP A 18 -5.61 -11.13 22.28
C ASP A 18 -6.07 -12.57 22.43
N TYR A 19 -7.37 -12.76 22.56
CA TYR A 19 -8.00 -14.07 22.55
C TYR A 19 -9.06 -14.12 21.45
N HIS A 20 -8.98 -15.14 20.62
CA HIS A 20 -9.98 -15.42 19.58
C HIS A 20 -10.41 -16.88 19.71
N GLU A 21 -11.71 -17.15 19.64
CA GLU A 21 -12.28 -18.46 19.89
C GLU A 21 -11.62 -19.58 19.07
N GLN A 22 -11.37 -19.31 17.77
CA GLN A 22 -10.76 -20.27 16.86
C GLN A 22 -9.23 -20.22 16.83
N ALA A 23 -8.64 -19.05 17.05
CA ALA A 23 -7.20 -18.83 16.95
C ALA A 23 -6.46 -18.96 18.29
N GLY A 24 -7.20 -19.06 19.41
CA GLY A 24 -6.65 -19.13 20.77
C GLY A 24 -6.09 -17.79 21.26
N GLY A 25 -5.37 -17.87 22.39
CA GLY A 25 -4.73 -16.70 23.00
C GLY A 25 -3.37 -16.39 22.39
N ARG A 26 -3.06 -15.09 22.21
CA ARG A 26 -1.78 -14.62 21.65
C ARG A 26 -1.26 -13.41 22.40
N PHE A 27 0.04 -13.44 22.68
CA PHE A 27 0.78 -12.36 23.31
C PHE A 27 1.68 -11.68 22.27
N THR A 28 1.54 -10.35 22.13
CA THR A 28 2.26 -9.55 21.13
C THR A 28 3.03 -8.43 21.82
N PRO A 29 4.32 -8.64 22.14
CA PRO A 29 5.19 -7.63 22.73
C PRO A 29 5.66 -6.61 21.70
N LYS A 30 5.94 -5.39 22.19
CA LYS A 30 6.61 -4.31 21.45
C LYS A 30 7.67 -3.68 22.33
N VAL A 31 8.86 -3.50 21.77
CA VAL A 31 9.95 -2.78 22.41
C VAL A 31 10.52 -1.78 21.40
N ALA A 32 10.74 -0.54 21.84
CA ALA A 32 11.44 0.43 21.03
C ALA A 32 12.39 1.25 21.94
N ALA A 33 13.51 1.65 21.36
CA ALA A 33 14.49 2.51 21.98
C ALA A 33 14.84 3.67 21.04
N MET A 34 14.94 4.86 21.57
CA MET A 34 15.33 6.05 20.82
C MET A 34 16.46 6.77 21.53
N TYR A 35 17.47 7.15 20.77
CA TYR A 35 18.59 7.93 21.24
C TYR A 35 18.71 9.22 20.43
N ASN A 36 18.79 10.36 21.15
CA ASN A 36 18.84 11.70 20.56
C ASN A 36 20.22 12.31 20.78
N ILE A 37 20.88 12.76 19.69
CA ILE A 37 22.19 13.47 19.76
C ILE A 37 22.09 14.75 18.92
N GLY A 38 21.87 15.87 19.56
CA GLY A 38 21.71 17.14 18.86
C GLY A 38 20.57 17.05 17.81
N ASN A 39 20.93 17.17 16.55
CA ASN A 39 19.99 17.10 15.44
C ASN A 39 19.70 15.68 14.92
N PHE A 40 20.35 14.66 15.50
CA PHE A 40 20.17 13.27 15.09
C PHE A 40 19.30 12.51 16.08
N ASN A 41 18.39 11.71 15.54
CA ASN A 41 17.58 10.74 16.27
C ASN A 41 17.82 9.36 15.66
N VAL A 42 18.12 8.37 16.50
CA VAL A 42 18.22 6.97 16.10
C VAL A 42 17.20 6.19 16.89
N ARG A 43 16.36 5.44 16.20
CA ARG A 43 15.32 4.61 16.81
C ARG A 43 15.44 3.18 16.31
N ALA A 44 15.42 2.22 17.24
CA ALA A 44 15.28 0.79 16.96
C ALA A 44 13.95 0.30 17.51
N THR A 45 13.27 -0.55 16.75
CA THR A 45 11.96 -1.10 17.14
C THR A 45 11.90 -2.59 16.83
N TYR A 46 11.37 -3.35 17.80
CA TYR A 46 10.87 -4.70 17.62
C TYR A 46 9.37 -4.71 17.96
N ALA A 47 8.56 -5.39 17.15
CA ALA A 47 7.14 -5.60 17.44
C ALA A 47 6.71 -6.98 16.92
N ALA A 48 6.05 -7.76 17.78
CA ALA A 48 5.33 -8.95 17.36
C ALA A 48 3.91 -8.57 16.92
N GLY A 49 3.38 -9.26 15.92
CA GLY A 49 2.03 -9.08 15.40
C GLY A 49 1.31 -10.41 15.25
N PHE A 50 0.00 -10.34 15.25
CA PHE A 50 -0.89 -11.49 15.11
C PHE A 50 -2.14 -11.07 14.33
N ARG A 51 -2.62 -11.92 13.42
CA ARG A 51 -3.89 -11.77 12.72
C ARG A 51 -4.63 -13.10 12.70
N ALA A 52 -5.83 -13.14 13.25
CA ALA A 52 -6.73 -14.28 13.07
C ALA A 52 -7.25 -14.27 11.62
N PRO A 53 -7.48 -15.44 11.00
CA PRO A 53 -8.17 -15.51 9.72
C PRO A 53 -9.56 -14.85 9.80
N GLY A 54 -9.96 -14.16 8.74
CA GLY A 54 -11.30 -13.58 8.62
C GLY A 54 -12.37 -14.65 8.40
N VAL A 55 -13.62 -14.32 8.72
CA VAL A 55 -14.76 -15.25 8.52
C VAL A 55 -14.90 -15.64 7.04
N ASP A 56 -14.62 -14.71 6.14
CA ASP A 56 -14.59 -14.95 4.70
C ASP A 56 -13.43 -15.86 4.26
N GLU A 57 -12.28 -15.79 4.94
CA GLU A 57 -11.14 -16.67 4.66
C GLU A 57 -11.42 -18.10 5.15
N LEU A 58 -12.17 -18.27 6.25
CA LEU A 58 -12.48 -19.56 6.86
C LEU A 58 -13.66 -20.26 6.20
N TYR A 59 -14.74 -19.52 5.88
CA TYR A 59 -16.05 -20.13 5.57
C TYR A 59 -16.66 -19.65 4.27
N TYR A 60 -15.92 -18.95 3.43
CA TYR A 60 -16.44 -18.49 2.16
C TYR A 60 -16.73 -19.67 1.24
N SER A 61 -17.94 -19.73 0.69
CA SER A 61 -18.32 -20.67 -0.35
C SER A 61 -19.20 -19.91 -1.34
N MET A 62 -18.69 -19.63 -2.53
CA MET A 62 -19.41 -18.84 -3.52
C MET A 62 -18.98 -19.18 -4.94
N PHE A 63 -19.98 -19.33 -5.80
CA PHE A 63 -19.84 -19.34 -7.25
C PHE A 63 -20.18 -17.96 -7.82
N LYS A 64 -19.25 -17.31 -8.49
CA LYS A 64 -19.41 -15.94 -9.02
C LYS A 64 -19.10 -15.87 -10.51
N LYS A 65 -19.98 -15.22 -11.25
CA LYS A 65 -19.77 -14.87 -12.66
C LYS A 65 -19.30 -13.43 -12.78
N MET A 66 -18.19 -13.20 -13.51
CA MET A 66 -17.68 -11.88 -13.86
C MET A 66 -17.37 -11.84 -15.37
N GLY A 67 -18.29 -11.28 -16.16
CA GLY A 67 -18.19 -11.29 -17.61
C GLY A 67 -18.21 -12.72 -18.14
N SER A 68 -17.17 -13.13 -18.85
CA SER A 68 -16.99 -14.49 -19.38
C SER A 68 -16.25 -15.44 -18.44
N LYS A 69 -15.77 -14.96 -17.27
CA LYS A 69 -15.05 -15.75 -16.28
C LYS A 69 -15.97 -16.15 -15.12
N TYR A 70 -15.73 -17.33 -14.58
CA TYR A 70 -16.38 -17.84 -13.38
C TYR A 70 -15.31 -18.09 -12.31
N THR A 71 -15.62 -17.79 -11.09
CA THR A 71 -14.73 -18.04 -9.94
C THR A 71 -15.53 -18.74 -8.85
N ILE A 72 -15.07 -19.92 -8.47
CA ILE A 72 -15.45 -20.59 -7.26
C ILE A 72 -14.50 -20.10 -6.18
N SER A 73 -15.02 -19.60 -5.07
CA SER A 73 -14.18 -19.19 -3.94
C SER A 73 -14.56 -20.01 -2.73
N ILE A 74 -13.57 -20.70 -2.14
CA ILE A 74 -13.76 -21.57 -0.98
C ILE A 74 -12.82 -21.12 0.11
N GLY A 75 -13.35 -20.95 1.34
CA GLY A 75 -12.58 -20.75 2.56
C GLY A 75 -12.02 -22.08 3.07
N ASP A 76 -11.08 -21.98 4.00
CA ASP A 76 -10.50 -23.13 4.68
C ASP A 76 -10.60 -22.93 6.20
N ALA A 77 -11.41 -23.76 6.86
CA ALA A 77 -11.65 -23.72 8.30
C ALA A 77 -10.39 -24.07 9.14
N ASP A 78 -9.40 -24.73 8.53
CA ASP A 78 -8.14 -25.14 9.16
C ASP A 78 -7.03 -24.09 9.05
N LEU A 79 -7.32 -22.91 8.51
CA LEU A 79 -6.36 -21.82 8.41
C LEU A 79 -5.79 -21.43 9.77
N LYS A 80 -4.47 -21.40 9.83
CA LYS A 80 -3.73 -20.94 11.01
C LYS A 80 -3.66 -19.43 11.05
N PRO A 81 -3.63 -18.84 12.26
CA PRO A 81 -3.40 -17.41 12.44
C PRO A 81 -2.01 -17.01 11.92
N GLU A 82 -1.94 -15.83 11.32
CA GLU A 82 -0.66 -15.23 10.92
C GLU A 82 0.09 -14.70 12.15
N HIS A 83 1.39 -14.87 12.12
CA HIS A 83 2.32 -14.27 13.08
C HIS A 83 3.35 -13.43 12.36
N SER A 84 3.71 -12.29 12.92
CA SER A 84 4.76 -11.45 12.39
C SER A 84 5.75 -11.02 13.45
N ASN A 85 7.02 -10.88 13.04
CA ASN A 85 8.08 -10.29 13.83
C ASN A 85 8.69 -9.15 13.00
N TYR A 86 8.44 -7.93 13.41
CA TYR A 86 8.89 -6.72 12.75
C TYR A 86 10.09 -6.12 13.47
N TYR A 87 11.13 -5.82 12.71
CA TYR A 87 12.35 -5.14 13.15
C TYR A 87 12.56 -3.92 12.30
N SER A 88 12.91 -2.78 12.90
CA SER A 88 13.31 -1.61 12.15
C SER A 88 14.35 -0.78 12.88
N VAL A 89 15.19 -0.10 12.09
CA VAL A 89 16.09 0.95 12.56
C VAL A 89 15.82 2.18 11.72
N ASN A 90 15.53 3.29 12.39
CA ASN A 90 15.33 4.60 11.79
C ASN A 90 16.44 5.54 12.24
N MET A 91 16.98 6.28 11.28
CA MET A 91 17.91 7.40 11.52
C MET A 91 17.29 8.66 10.95
N GLU A 92 17.17 9.69 11.74
CA GLU A 92 16.63 10.98 11.34
C GLU A 92 17.63 12.08 11.66
N TYR A 93 17.82 12.99 10.72
CA TYR A 93 18.51 14.26 10.91
C TYR A 93 17.53 15.40 10.68
N ARG A 94 17.42 16.31 11.63
CA ARG A 94 16.47 17.42 11.59
C ARG A 94 17.10 18.73 11.97
N THR A 95 16.87 19.74 11.14
CA THR A 95 17.19 21.14 11.40
C THR A 95 15.91 21.98 11.25
N ASN A 96 16.00 23.29 11.48
CA ASN A 96 14.86 24.20 11.28
C ASN A 96 14.41 24.32 9.82
N ARG A 97 15.26 23.96 8.84
CA ARG A 97 14.96 24.09 7.40
C ARG A 97 14.94 22.78 6.64
N PHE A 98 15.44 21.72 7.24
CA PHE A 98 15.62 20.45 6.54
C PHE A 98 15.43 19.27 7.50
N SER A 99 14.77 18.24 7.04
CA SER A 99 14.76 16.93 7.69
C SER A 99 14.99 15.82 6.68
N ALA A 100 15.77 14.84 7.08
CA ALA A 100 16.02 13.62 6.32
C ALA A 100 15.90 12.42 7.25
N SER A 101 15.23 11.38 6.81
CA SER A 101 15.21 10.13 7.56
C SER A 101 15.38 8.93 6.65
N VAL A 102 16.01 7.88 7.19
CA VAL A 102 16.16 6.58 6.55
C VAL A 102 15.70 5.53 7.55
N THR A 103 14.78 4.66 7.12
CA THR A 103 14.31 3.53 7.92
C THR A 103 14.62 2.24 7.19
N GLY A 104 15.48 1.38 7.74
CA GLY A 104 15.61 -0.01 7.30
C GLY A 104 14.65 -0.90 8.08
N TYR A 105 14.00 -1.84 7.43
CA TYR A 105 13.05 -2.74 8.10
C TYR A 105 13.07 -4.16 7.55
N LEU A 106 12.64 -5.09 8.42
CA LEU A 106 12.49 -6.50 8.13
C LEU A 106 11.28 -7.02 8.88
N ASN A 107 10.34 -7.63 8.15
CA ASN A 107 9.19 -8.30 8.72
C ASN A 107 9.19 -9.77 8.30
N TYR A 108 9.23 -10.67 9.27
CA TYR A 108 9.06 -12.10 9.09
C TYR A 108 7.63 -12.48 9.43
N LEU A 109 6.97 -13.14 8.48
CA LEU A 109 5.61 -13.67 8.68
C LEU A 109 5.66 -15.19 8.60
N THR A 110 4.91 -15.84 9.46
CA THR A 110 4.61 -17.27 9.39
C THR A 110 3.12 -17.47 9.27
N ASP A 111 2.72 -18.51 8.58
CA ASP A 111 1.34 -18.87 8.33
C ASP A 111 0.53 -17.73 7.67
N MET A 112 1.17 -16.91 6.80
CA MET A 112 0.49 -15.81 6.11
C MET A 112 -0.68 -16.33 5.28
N VAL A 113 -1.89 -15.83 5.54
CA VAL A 113 -3.08 -16.21 4.76
C VAL A 113 -3.06 -15.51 3.41
N SER A 114 -3.24 -16.28 2.37
CA SER A 114 -3.30 -15.82 1.00
C SER A 114 -4.27 -16.68 0.20
N SER A 115 -4.39 -16.42 -1.11
CA SER A 115 -5.24 -17.24 -1.97
C SER A 115 -4.43 -17.85 -3.11
N LYS A 116 -4.70 -19.13 -3.39
CA LYS A 116 -4.25 -19.86 -4.56
C LYS A 116 -5.39 -19.86 -5.59
N VAL A 117 -5.07 -19.61 -6.84
CA VAL A 117 -6.04 -19.68 -7.94
C VAL A 117 -5.60 -20.77 -8.90
N THR A 118 -6.44 -21.78 -9.07
CA THR A 118 -6.19 -22.93 -9.95
C THR A 118 -7.28 -22.97 -11.02
N ALA A 119 -6.92 -23.19 -12.28
CA ALA A 119 -7.93 -23.39 -13.31
C ALA A 119 -8.69 -24.70 -13.04
N PHE A 120 -10.02 -24.69 -13.20
CA PHE A 120 -10.86 -25.85 -12.91
C PHE A 120 -10.39 -27.12 -13.63
N ASN A 121 -9.97 -26.97 -14.90
CA ASN A 121 -9.50 -28.10 -15.71
C ASN A 121 -8.12 -28.66 -15.30
N ASP A 122 -7.37 -27.93 -14.46
CA ASP A 122 -6.09 -28.37 -13.94
C ASP A 122 -6.22 -29.10 -12.60
N LEU A 123 -7.45 -29.16 -12.06
CA LEU A 123 -7.76 -29.91 -10.84
C LEU A 123 -7.84 -31.41 -11.12
N SER A 124 -7.65 -32.23 -10.09
CA SER A 124 -7.89 -33.68 -10.17
C SER A 124 -9.35 -33.99 -10.51
N ALA A 125 -9.61 -35.16 -11.08
CA ALA A 125 -10.97 -35.59 -11.44
C ALA A 125 -11.90 -35.63 -10.21
N GLU A 126 -11.35 -36.05 -9.06
CA GLU A 126 -12.07 -36.14 -7.78
C GLU A 126 -12.48 -34.72 -7.31
N ALA A 127 -11.53 -33.77 -7.34
CA ALA A 127 -11.80 -32.39 -6.94
C ALA A 127 -12.83 -31.70 -7.87
N GLN A 128 -12.73 -31.96 -9.19
CA GLN A 128 -13.73 -31.47 -10.14
C GLN A 128 -15.11 -32.03 -9.85
N GLN A 129 -15.21 -33.31 -9.49
CA GLN A 129 -16.47 -33.96 -9.15
C GLN A 129 -17.09 -33.38 -7.88
N GLN A 130 -16.29 -33.23 -6.82
CA GLN A 130 -16.73 -32.60 -5.56
C GLN A 130 -17.27 -31.19 -5.78
N LEU A 131 -16.55 -30.37 -6.57
CA LEU A 131 -16.99 -29.02 -6.89
C LEU A 131 -18.29 -28.97 -7.68
N LYS A 132 -18.53 -29.93 -8.57
CA LYS A 132 -19.81 -30.03 -9.29
C LYS A 132 -20.98 -30.43 -8.40
N GLU A 133 -20.72 -31.21 -7.36
CA GLU A 133 -21.73 -31.58 -6.35
C GLU A 133 -22.06 -30.41 -5.44
N GLU A 134 -21.03 -29.64 -5.02
CA GLU A 134 -21.18 -28.47 -4.16
C GLU A 134 -21.77 -27.24 -4.91
N PHE A 135 -21.42 -27.06 -6.18
CA PHE A 135 -21.88 -25.97 -7.05
C PHE A 135 -22.58 -26.48 -8.27
N PRO A 136 -23.89 -26.79 -8.18
CA PRO A 136 -24.68 -27.31 -9.30
C PRO A 136 -24.67 -26.44 -10.56
N GLU A 137 -24.43 -25.13 -10.41
CA GLU A 137 -24.32 -24.18 -11.51
C GLU A 137 -23.19 -24.50 -12.49
N LEU A 138 -22.19 -25.29 -12.06
CA LEU A 138 -21.14 -25.78 -12.94
C LEU A 138 -21.66 -26.74 -14.02
N ALA A 139 -22.73 -27.47 -13.73
CA ALA A 139 -23.35 -28.40 -14.70
C ALA A 139 -24.04 -27.66 -15.85
N ASP A 140 -24.49 -26.44 -15.62
CA ASP A 140 -25.18 -25.62 -16.63
C ASP A 140 -24.20 -24.90 -17.59
N LEU A 141 -22.88 -25.00 -17.32
CA LEU A 141 -21.90 -24.36 -18.16
C LEU A 141 -21.60 -25.18 -19.43
N SER A 142 -21.70 -24.55 -20.59
CA SER A 142 -21.29 -25.14 -21.87
C SER A 142 -19.78 -25.43 -21.96
N SER A 143 -18.97 -24.81 -21.12
CA SER A 143 -17.51 -25.02 -21.03
C SER A 143 -16.95 -24.55 -19.69
N THR A 144 -16.07 -25.33 -19.11
CA THR A 144 -15.34 -25.03 -17.86
C THR A 144 -14.00 -24.31 -18.06
N LYS A 145 -13.61 -24.00 -19.31
CA LYS A 145 -12.32 -23.34 -19.64
C LYS A 145 -12.11 -22.00 -18.92
N ASN A 146 -13.17 -21.30 -18.56
CA ASN A 146 -13.11 -20.00 -17.91
C ASN A 146 -13.48 -20.07 -16.41
N VAL A 147 -13.48 -21.26 -15.83
CA VAL A 147 -13.75 -21.47 -14.41
C VAL A 147 -12.43 -21.57 -13.66
N ASN A 148 -12.28 -20.80 -12.59
CA ASN A 148 -11.16 -20.85 -11.69
C ASN A 148 -11.65 -21.18 -10.27
N LEU A 149 -10.90 -22.01 -9.57
CA LEU A 149 -11.03 -22.23 -8.14
C LEU A 149 -10.07 -21.27 -7.41
N LYS A 150 -10.59 -20.51 -6.47
CA LYS A 150 -9.84 -19.69 -5.53
C LYS A 150 -9.99 -20.29 -4.14
N GLU A 151 -8.90 -20.78 -3.60
CA GLU A 151 -8.82 -21.35 -2.25
C GLU A 151 -7.98 -20.45 -1.36
N TYR A 152 -8.36 -20.31 -0.09
CA TYR A 152 -7.50 -19.66 0.90
C TYR A 152 -6.52 -20.68 1.49
N ILE A 153 -5.28 -20.27 1.62
CA ILE A 153 -4.18 -21.12 2.11
C ILE A 153 -3.27 -20.32 3.03
N ASN A 154 -2.55 -21.00 3.91
CA ASN A 154 -1.40 -20.41 4.59
C ASN A 154 -0.13 -20.58 3.75
N PHE A 155 0.60 -19.49 3.48
CA PHE A 155 1.99 -19.58 3.09
C PHE A 155 2.84 -20.01 4.30
N GLU A 156 3.75 -20.97 4.11
CA GLU A 156 4.66 -21.43 5.18
C GLU A 156 5.40 -20.25 5.82
N ARG A 157 5.94 -19.36 5.02
CA ARG A 157 6.67 -18.15 5.45
C ARG A 157 6.53 -17.04 4.43
N ALA A 158 6.55 -15.82 4.93
CA ALA A 158 6.72 -14.65 4.08
C ALA A 158 7.73 -13.70 4.69
N THR A 159 8.42 -12.93 3.85
CA THR A 159 9.34 -11.89 4.28
C THR A 159 9.06 -10.62 3.52
N VAL A 160 9.02 -9.51 4.24
CA VAL A 160 8.99 -8.16 3.66
C VAL A 160 10.17 -7.41 4.24
N ARG A 161 11.12 -7.02 3.41
CA ARG A 161 12.30 -6.26 3.82
C ARG A 161 12.52 -5.10 2.88
N GLY A 162 13.08 -4.03 3.42
CA GLY A 162 13.31 -2.87 2.58
C GLY A 162 13.85 -1.69 3.36
N PHE A 163 13.80 -0.55 2.71
CA PHE A 163 14.11 0.71 3.34
C PHE A 163 13.24 1.83 2.78
N GLU A 164 13.06 2.85 3.60
CA GLU A 164 12.31 4.06 3.28
C GLU A 164 13.22 5.27 3.50
N VAL A 165 13.17 6.21 2.58
CA VAL A 165 13.85 7.50 2.69
C VAL A 165 12.80 8.59 2.62
N SER A 166 12.83 9.51 3.58
CA SER A 166 11.98 10.70 3.59
C SER A 166 12.86 11.95 3.68
N LEU A 167 12.57 12.90 2.81
CA LEU A 167 13.25 14.20 2.76
C LEU A 167 12.19 15.30 2.80
N SER A 168 12.45 16.32 3.61
CA SER A 168 11.62 17.53 3.65
C SER A 168 12.50 18.74 3.88
N GLY A 169 12.22 19.85 3.21
CA GLY A 169 13.03 21.03 3.39
C GLY A 169 12.46 22.29 2.75
N ASN A 170 12.93 23.42 3.28
CA ASN A 170 12.66 24.76 2.78
C ASN A 170 14.01 25.39 2.34
N PRO A 171 14.53 25.03 1.14
CA PRO A 171 15.87 25.46 0.70
C PRO A 171 15.98 26.97 0.55
N PHE A 172 14.89 27.65 0.19
CA PHE A 172 14.82 29.12 0.13
C PHE A 172 13.39 29.59 0.47
N ALA A 173 13.25 30.89 0.64
CA ALA A 173 11.98 31.50 1.03
C ALA A 173 10.87 31.18 0.04
N GLY A 174 9.72 30.75 0.56
CA GLY A 174 8.55 30.40 -0.23
C GLY A 174 8.59 29.01 -0.89
N PHE A 175 9.71 28.31 -0.86
CA PHE A 175 9.80 26.97 -1.48
C PHE A 175 9.87 25.86 -0.44
N THR A 176 9.00 24.85 -0.63
CA THR A 176 8.99 23.61 0.17
C THR A 176 9.17 22.44 -0.77
N LEU A 177 10.10 21.56 -0.46
CA LEU A 177 10.35 20.30 -1.16
C LEU A 177 10.09 19.13 -0.22
N ASN A 178 9.32 18.13 -0.68
CA ASN A 178 9.16 16.86 0.01
C ASN A 178 9.42 15.71 -0.97
N GLY A 179 10.06 14.67 -0.47
CA GLY A 179 10.35 13.46 -1.22
C GLY A 179 10.26 12.24 -0.32
N ASN A 180 9.63 11.19 -0.81
CA ASN A 180 9.62 9.88 -0.16
C ASN A 180 9.99 8.83 -1.19
N TYR A 181 10.81 7.89 -0.78
CA TYR A 181 11.16 6.73 -1.58
C TYR A 181 11.09 5.49 -0.71
N THR A 182 10.45 4.44 -1.23
CA THR A 182 10.37 3.13 -0.57
C THR A 182 10.88 2.04 -1.52
N TYR A 183 11.81 1.25 -1.00
CA TYR A 183 12.15 -0.04 -1.57
C TYR A 183 11.56 -1.13 -0.67
N ALA A 184 10.72 -2.01 -1.24
CA ALA A 184 10.09 -3.13 -0.53
C ALA A 184 10.28 -4.42 -1.32
N TYR A 185 10.93 -5.39 -0.69
CA TYR A 185 11.14 -6.72 -1.26
C TYR A 185 10.30 -7.73 -0.50
N ALA A 186 9.15 -8.10 -1.09
CA ALA A 186 8.15 -8.98 -0.49
C ALA A 186 8.17 -10.35 -1.19
N ARG A 187 8.39 -11.42 -0.43
CA ARG A 187 8.36 -12.81 -0.92
C ARG A 187 7.61 -13.72 0.03
N GLY A 188 6.85 -14.65 -0.54
CA GLY A 188 6.21 -15.77 0.17
C GLY A 188 6.79 -17.10 -0.26
N LYS A 189 6.88 -18.06 0.66
CA LYS A 189 7.29 -19.43 0.41
C LYS A 189 6.05 -20.32 0.48
N GLY A 190 5.59 -20.78 -0.66
CA GLY A 190 4.56 -21.80 -0.80
C GLY A 190 5.14 -23.14 -1.26
N GLU A 191 4.30 -24.03 -1.72
CA GLU A 191 4.66 -25.37 -2.22
C GLU A 191 5.70 -25.32 -3.35
N GLU A 192 5.59 -24.36 -4.26
CA GLU A 192 6.51 -24.15 -5.39
C GLU A 192 7.80 -23.40 -5.03
N GLY A 193 8.03 -23.14 -3.73
CA GLY A 193 9.17 -22.39 -3.23
C GLY A 193 8.93 -20.88 -3.08
N TRP A 194 10.01 -20.09 -3.11
CA TRP A 194 9.94 -18.64 -2.91
C TRP A 194 9.47 -17.91 -4.16
N GLN A 195 8.37 -17.15 -4.05
CA GLN A 195 7.82 -16.31 -5.12
C GLN A 195 7.54 -14.89 -4.62
N ASN A 196 7.40 -13.93 -5.56
CA ASN A 196 6.98 -12.58 -5.20
C ASN A 196 5.53 -12.61 -4.68
N ILE A 197 5.25 -11.82 -3.65
CA ILE A 197 3.86 -11.67 -3.18
C ILE A 197 3.07 -10.94 -4.26
N GLN A 198 1.88 -11.47 -4.54
CA GLN A 198 0.97 -10.89 -5.53
C GLN A 198 0.67 -9.42 -5.22
N ARG A 199 0.64 -8.58 -6.26
CA ARG A 199 0.44 -7.13 -6.20
C ARG A 199 1.53 -6.36 -5.44
N SER A 200 2.67 -6.98 -5.16
CA SER A 200 3.80 -6.26 -4.57
C SER A 200 4.49 -5.35 -5.59
N ILE A 201 4.94 -4.20 -5.13
CA ILE A 201 5.68 -3.20 -5.90
C ILE A 201 7.01 -2.97 -5.20
N ARG A 202 8.13 -3.08 -5.93
CA ARG A 202 9.46 -2.95 -5.30
C ARG A 202 9.88 -1.52 -5.02
N HIS A 203 9.59 -0.61 -5.95
CA HIS A 203 10.03 0.78 -5.85
C HIS A 203 8.84 1.70 -5.98
N THR A 204 8.64 2.56 -4.99
CA THR A 204 7.68 3.67 -5.06
C THR A 204 8.39 4.96 -4.66
N ALA A 205 8.04 6.04 -5.32
CA ALA A 205 8.53 7.37 -4.96
C ALA A 205 7.41 8.39 -5.09
N THR A 206 7.41 9.36 -4.17
CA THR A 206 6.60 10.58 -4.28
C THR A 206 7.50 11.79 -4.12
N ILE A 207 7.29 12.78 -4.95
CA ILE A 207 8.03 14.05 -4.92
C ILE A 207 7.02 15.17 -5.01
N SER A 208 7.14 16.17 -4.15
CA SER A 208 6.33 17.38 -4.26
C SER A 208 7.18 18.62 -4.00
N GLY A 209 7.03 19.60 -4.89
CA GLY A 209 7.58 20.94 -4.75
C GLY A 209 6.43 21.94 -4.67
N ASN A 210 6.46 22.78 -3.67
CA ASN A 210 5.50 23.88 -3.52
C ASN A 210 6.26 25.20 -3.43
N TYR A 211 5.89 26.15 -4.28
CA TYR A 211 6.42 27.51 -4.24
C TYR A 211 5.29 28.48 -3.98
N ALA A 212 5.43 29.31 -2.94
CA ALA A 212 4.50 30.35 -2.59
C ALA A 212 5.24 31.68 -2.50
N HIS A 213 4.72 32.70 -3.16
CA HIS A 213 5.28 34.05 -3.09
C HIS A 213 4.17 35.11 -3.16
N SER A 214 4.36 36.19 -2.40
CA SER A 214 3.42 37.32 -2.36
C SER A 214 4.09 38.58 -2.86
N TRP A 215 3.38 39.31 -3.73
CA TRP A 215 3.74 40.63 -4.24
C TRP A 215 2.62 41.60 -3.90
N GLY A 216 2.71 42.29 -2.77
CA GLY A 216 1.64 43.13 -2.26
C GLY A 216 0.32 42.36 -2.06
N ASP A 217 -0.73 42.75 -2.75
CA ASP A 217 -2.05 42.16 -2.66
C ASP A 217 -2.28 40.90 -3.49
N TYR A 218 -1.22 40.40 -4.11
CA TYR A 218 -1.24 39.18 -4.91
C TYR A 218 -0.35 38.10 -4.34
N THR A 219 -0.88 36.88 -4.19
CA THR A 219 -0.13 35.70 -3.78
C THR A 219 -0.28 34.60 -4.83
N MET A 220 0.82 34.02 -5.25
CA MET A 220 0.88 32.84 -6.12
C MET A 220 1.32 31.62 -5.33
N ASN A 221 0.63 30.51 -5.51
CA ASN A 221 1.05 29.18 -5.09
C ASN A 221 1.19 28.29 -6.32
N LEU A 222 2.35 27.66 -6.47
CA LEU A 222 2.65 26.69 -7.51
C LEU A 222 2.99 25.36 -6.84
N ASN A 223 2.26 24.29 -7.19
CA ASN A 223 2.51 22.95 -6.67
C ASN A 223 2.73 21.97 -7.81
N LEU A 224 3.89 21.32 -7.80
CA LEU A 224 4.22 20.19 -8.66
C LEU A 224 4.32 18.95 -7.79
N ASN A 225 3.58 17.89 -8.12
CA ASN A 225 3.71 16.62 -7.44
C ASN A 225 3.79 15.46 -8.42
N GLY A 226 4.59 14.47 -8.06
CA GLY A 226 4.82 13.26 -8.83
C GLY A 226 4.71 12.02 -7.95
N ARG A 227 4.10 10.97 -8.51
CA ARG A 227 4.10 9.63 -7.96
C ARG A 227 4.65 8.67 -9.00
N LEU A 228 5.65 7.91 -8.61
CA LEU A 228 6.35 6.94 -9.44
C LEU A 228 6.27 5.56 -8.80
N GLN A 229 6.11 4.53 -9.61
CA GLN A 229 6.21 3.16 -9.14
C GLN A 229 6.82 2.25 -10.20
N SER A 230 7.57 1.24 -9.74
CA SER A 230 8.05 0.15 -10.59
C SER A 230 6.92 -0.80 -10.96
N LYS A 231 7.26 -1.84 -11.70
CA LYS A 231 6.30 -2.90 -12.03
C LYS A 231 5.64 -3.51 -10.78
N CYS A 232 4.40 -3.91 -10.93
CA CYS A 232 3.61 -4.64 -9.95
C CYS A 232 3.62 -6.12 -10.31
N TYR A 233 3.95 -6.98 -9.34
CA TYR A 233 4.09 -8.42 -9.56
C TYR A 233 2.74 -9.12 -9.48
N TYR A 234 2.47 -9.96 -10.49
CA TYR A 234 1.30 -10.84 -10.56
C TYR A 234 1.77 -12.28 -10.84
N PRO A 235 2.41 -12.96 -9.88
CA PRO A 235 2.87 -14.33 -10.07
C PRO A 235 1.68 -15.24 -10.36
N GLY A 236 1.83 -16.12 -11.37
CA GLY A 236 0.78 -17.03 -11.81
C GLY A 236 -0.34 -16.40 -12.65
N ASP A 237 -0.30 -15.10 -12.93
CA ASP A 237 -1.27 -14.45 -13.84
C ASP A 237 -0.83 -14.64 -15.30
N ALA A 238 -1.77 -15.06 -16.16
CA ALA A 238 -1.52 -15.24 -17.58
C ALA A 238 -1.11 -13.95 -18.30
N ASP A 239 -1.53 -12.79 -17.80
CA ASP A 239 -1.18 -11.47 -18.35
C ASP A 239 0.17 -10.96 -17.80
N GLY A 240 0.76 -11.67 -16.80
CA GLY A 240 2.07 -11.35 -16.22
C GLY A 240 2.08 -10.10 -15.35
N ASP A 241 3.29 -9.56 -15.12
CA ASP A 241 3.52 -8.38 -14.31
C ASP A 241 3.00 -7.10 -14.99
N ALA A 242 2.36 -6.22 -14.21
CA ALA A 242 1.94 -4.93 -14.73
C ALA A 242 3.12 -3.94 -14.79
N PRO A 243 3.26 -3.16 -15.87
CA PRO A 243 4.37 -2.21 -16.04
C PRO A 243 4.34 -1.11 -14.98
N GLY A 244 5.52 -0.59 -14.66
CA GLY A 244 5.65 0.61 -13.83
C GLY A 244 5.14 1.86 -14.54
N TYR A 245 4.75 2.86 -13.78
CA TYR A 245 4.29 4.14 -14.32
C TYR A 245 4.59 5.30 -13.38
N GLY A 246 4.47 6.52 -13.92
CA GLY A 246 4.56 7.74 -13.14
C GLY A 246 3.47 8.73 -13.55
N ILE A 247 2.86 9.36 -12.55
CA ILE A 247 1.87 10.42 -12.73
C ILE A 247 2.41 11.70 -12.11
N TRP A 248 2.32 12.80 -12.86
CA TRP A 248 2.73 14.11 -12.43
C TRP A 248 1.57 15.08 -12.59
N ASN A 249 1.38 15.94 -11.59
CA ASN A 249 0.35 16.94 -11.54
C ASN A 249 0.98 18.30 -11.26
N LEU A 250 0.47 19.33 -11.92
CA LEU A 250 0.85 20.72 -11.72
C LEU A 250 -0.39 21.53 -11.39
N ASN A 251 -0.38 22.23 -10.28
CA ASN A 251 -1.49 23.06 -9.84
C ASN A 251 -0.99 24.47 -9.49
N THR A 252 -1.72 25.47 -9.92
CA THR A 252 -1.49 26.85 -9.50
C THR A 252 -2.73 27.41 -8.82
N ARG A 253 -2.50 28.20 -7.80
CA ARG A 253 -3.55 29.00 -7.16
C ARG A 253 -3.03 30.43 -7.03
N HIS A 254 -3.86 31.36 -7.42
CA HIS A 254 -3.59 32.79 -7.36
C HIS A 254 -4.57 33.41 -6.37
N SER A 255 -4.12 34.23 -5.43
CA SER A 255 -4.97 34.92 -4.47
C SER A 255 -4.80 36.42 -4.64
N PHE A 256 -5.90 37.10 -4.91
CA PHE A 256 -5.96 38.56 -5.09
C PHE A 256 -6.71 39.18 -3.93
N ASP A 257 -6.03 40.04 -3.19
CA ASP A 257 -6.57 40.84 -2.10
C ASP A 257 -7.01 42.23 -2.60
N CYS A 258 -7.87 42.25 -3.61
CA CYS A 258 -8.31 43.48 -4.24
C CYS A 258 -9.72 43.94 -3.81
N PHE A 259 -10.38 43.20 -2.90
CA PHE A 259 -11.72 43.48 -2.43
C PHE A 259 -11.74 43.66 -0.90
N SER A 260 -12.57 44.57 -0.40
CA SER A 260 -12.68 44.88 1.04
C SER A 260 -13.14 43.67 1.88
N SER A 261 -14.00 42.82 1.32
CA SER A 261 -14.69 41.76 2.05
C SER A 261 -14.28 40.36 1.70
N PHE A 262 -13.52 40.14 0.61
CA PHE A 262 -13.13 38.81 0.18
C PHE A 262 -11.85 38.80 -0.66
N PHE A 263 -11.22 37.62 -0.71
CA PHE A 263 -10.15 37.28 -1.65
C PHE A 263 -10.76 36.58 -2.87
N LEU A 264 -10.26 36.90 -4.05
CA LEU A 264 -10.56 36.16 -5.28
C LEU A 264 -9.41 35.18 -5.56
N GLU A 265 -9.74 33.90 -5.60
CA GLU A 265 -8.73 32.85 -5.76
C GLU A 265 -9.02 31.98 -6.99
N PRO A 266 -8.59 32.38 -8.22
CA PRO A 266 -8.58 31.50 -9.36
C PRO A 266 -7.47 30.44 -9.23
N GLY A 267 -7.74 29.23 -9.75
CA GLY A 267 -6.78 28.15 -9.80
C GLY A 267 -6.85 27.42 -11.13
N ILE A 268 -5.70 26.97 -11.61
CA ILE A 268 -5.57 26.14 -12.79
C ILE A 268 -4.70 24.95 -12.43
N GLY A 269 -5.18 23.73 -12.76
CA GLY A 269 -4.47 22.49 -12.55
C GLY A 269 -4.41 21.66 -13.82
N ILE A 270 -3.30 20.93 -13.99
CA ILE A 270 -3.16 19.89 -15.00
C ILE A 270 -2.82 18.60 -14.25
N ASP A 271 -3.78 17.72 -14.16
CA ASP A 271 -3.55 16.39 -13.62
C ASP A 271 -3.04 15.45 -14.73
N ASN A 272 -2.13 14.57 -14.34
CA ASN A 272 -1.50 13.61 -15.25
C ASN A 272 -0.90 14.28 -16.49
N ILE A 273 0.05 15.20 -16.29
CA ILE A 273 0.69 16.04 -17.33
C ILE A 273 1.14 15.22 -18.54
N PHE A 274 1.70 14.03 -18.31
CA PHE A 274 2.24 13.16 -19.35
C PHE A 274 1.20 12.21 -19.96
N ASN A 275 -0.08 12.34 -19.58
CA ASN A 275 -1.17 11.50 -20.08
C ASN A 275 -0.90 9.99 -19.93
N LYS A 276 -0.25 9.58 -18.84
CA LYS A 276 0.02 8.18 -18.54
C LYS A 276 -1.24 7.49 -18.03
N ARG A 277 -1.52 6.32 -18.57
CA ARG A 277 -2.63 5.49 -18.09
C ARG A 277 -2.07 4.28 -17.36
N ASP A 278 -2.69 3.97 -16.23
CA ASP A 278 -2.41 2.73 -15.52
C ASP A 278 -3.08 1.57 -16.30
N MET A 279 -2.25 0.76 -16.92
CA MET A 279 -2.69 -0.36 -17.74
C MET A 279 -2.68 -1.68 -16.96
N ARG A 280 -2.67 -1.62 -15.62
CA ARG A 280 -2.72 -2.84 -14.81
C ARG A 280 -4.06 -3.54 -15.00
N PRO A 281 -4.08 -4.75 -15.58
CA PRO A 281 -5.32 -5.50 -15.68
C PRO A 281 -5.74 -6.00 -14.30
N LEU A 282 -6.99 -5.83 -13.94
CA LEU A 282 -7.59 -6.58 -12.83
C LEU A 282 -7.87 -8.02 -13.27
N THR A 283 -8.28 -8.16 -14.51
CA THR A 283 -8.46 -9.42 -15.24
C THR A 283 -8.40 -9.12 -16.74
N LYS A 284 -8.31 -10.12 -17.61
CA LYS A 284 -8.39 -9.96 -19.07
C LYS A 284 -9.50 -9.03 -19.56
N ASN A 285 -10.62 -8.91 -18.82
CA ASN A 285 -11.80 -8.16 -19.21
C ASN A 285 -12.03 -6.89 -18.38
N PHE A 286 -11.18 -6.62 -17.39
CA PHE A 286 -11.32 -5.47 -16.49
C PHE A 286 -9.98 -4.78 -16.33
N THR A 287 -9.86 -3.62 -16.95
CA THR A 287 -8.75 -2.69 -16.71
C THR A 287 -9.23 -1.64 -15.73
N LEU A 288 -8.43 -1.31 -14.72
CA LEU A 288 -8.68 -0.12 -13.92
C LEU A 288 -8.71 1.09 -14.85
N TYR A 289 -9.84 1.78 -14.89
CA TYR A 289 -9.91 3.03 -15.62
C TYR A 289 -9.05 4.06 -14.91
N SER A 290 -7.93 4.41 -15.53
CA SER A 290 -7.09 5.52 -15.10
C SER A 290 -7.43 6.72 -15.98
N PRO A 291 -7.93 7.83 -15.41
CA PRO A 291 -8.16 9.04 -16.17
C PRO A 291 -6.85 9.51 -16.81
N GLY A 292 -6.95 9.91 -18.06
CA GLY A 292 -5.83 10.55 -18.77
C GLY A 292 -5.54 11.94 -18.21
N ARG A 293 -4.89 12.78 -19.02
CA ARG A 293 -4.68 14.19 -18.67
C ARG A 293 -6.01 14.91 -18.47
N MET A 294 -6.11 15.66 -17.38
CA MET A 294 -7.25 16.50 -17.07
C MET A 294 -6.79 17.93 -16.83
N LEU A 295 -7.56 18.89 -17.35
CA LEU A 295 -7.45 20.29 -17.02
C LEU A 295 -8.52 20.60 -15.97
N VAL A 296 -8.11 21.19 -14.86
CA VAL A 296 -8.99 21.60 -13.77
C VAL A 296 -8.90 23.11 -13.64
N VAL A 297 -10.05 23.79 -13.65
CA VAL A 297 -10.13 25.22 -13.41
C VAL A 297 -11.04 25.44 -12.21
N SER A 298 -10.61 26.26 -11.28
CA SER A 298 -11.37 26.59 -10.08
C SER A 298 -11.41 28.10 -9.86
N LEU A 299 -12.50 28.57 -9.25
CA LEU A 299 -12.64 29.95 -8.78
C LEU A 299 -13.21 29.89 -7.36
N THR A 300 -12.46 30.41 -6.42
CA THR A 300 -12.89 30.49 -5.01
C THR A 300 -13.03 31.93 -4.57
N LEU A 301 -14.13 32.25 -3.90
CA LEU A 301 -14.30 33.47 -3.15
C LEU A 301 -14.17 33.17 -1.67
N LYS A 302 -13.17 33.73 -1.02
CA LYS A 302 -12.87 33.51 0.39
C LYS A 302 -13.17 34.80 1.16
N LEU A 303 -14.12 34.75 2.08
CA LEU A 303 -14.44 35.87 2.94
C LEU A 303 -13.26 36.22 3.86
N LYS A 304 -13.03 37.51 4.05
CA LYS A 304 -12.10 38.01 5.08
C LYS A 304 -12.81 37.97 6.43
N ASN A 305 -12.16 37.43 7.42
CA ASN A 305 -12.61 37.43 8.82
C ASN A 305 -12.29 38.77 9.48
#